data_bea40e896a409de09503de06c54d3ff6
#
_entry.id   bea40e896a409de09503de06c54d3ff6
#
_cell.length_a   1.000
_cell.length_b   1.000
_cell.length_c   1.000
_cell.angle_alpha   90.00
_cell.angle_beta   90.00
_cell.angle_gamma   90.00
#
_symmetry.space_group_name_H-M   'P 1'
#
loop_
_entity.id
_entity.type
_entity.pdbx_description
1 polymer ?
#
loop_
_entity_poly.entity_id
_entity_poly.type
_entity_poly.pdbx_seq_one_letter_code
_entity_poly.pdbx_strand_id
1 'polypeptide(L)'
;MSFQILLQGKITGIDVLLAAPASEDDHAGGLTILGRARWASLLSEILPRALLAELGLAKILLGMSGGGQFLVVLPNENRAQANEFLEKAAAQVSDMSASRLGLVWAFTESLGDWTDIRKRLNEEFDRRSAVPLAHAPSSIFDTYDAREAPSLALFSNLAVSLQGADSVSWSPEDPARVSLDGGKYKWSLKDELSFPRHAAPGDSDFLPATTAHLSSRATGRKTWGVLMASVDHFSNRIRRVQTDMEFLQLSILYQQFFNSEIEMLSLQPEYWQKVTILYCSASGFALYGSWDALVAFSSEAQRVFHSFAETNLKELPGAEGKTITMSLALAAAPDTPMGLVCEEAAEQLRLAETADKDCIHFLGRTLEWKQLKDASELKDQLAKMVTDFGVPPESIRDLQTIYRENNWSSSTRTGKRQRVERPWRYHRRINRVLENRGRRDFQKLRAAIVADLIGKNPTNVKLRPSGRVALEWARLFTEE
;
A
#
# COMPACT_ATOMS: atom_id res chain seq x y z
N MET A 1 1.49 46.06 -6.97
CA MET A 1 2.10 45.02 -6.14
C MET A 1 1.71 43.68 -6.74
N SER A 2 2.69 42.89 -7.18
CA SER A 2 2.42 41.53 -7.64
C SER A 2 2.04 40.68 -6.41
N PHE A 3 0.82 40.17 -6.34
CA PHE A 3 0.44 39.28 -5.29
C PHE A 3 0.75 37.83 -5.67
N GLN A 4 0.99 37.00 -4.66
CA GLN A 4 1.30 35.60 -4.84
C GLN A 4 0.02 34.77 -4.94
N ILE A 5 0.08 33.73 -5.76
CA ILE A 5 -0.96 32.70 -5.86
C ILE A 5 -0.36 31.34 -5.47
N LEU A 6 -1.23 30.50 -4.92
CA LEU A 6 -0.94 29.10 -4.68
C LEU A 6 -1.54 28.26 -5.81
N LEU A 7 -0.73 27.39 -6.35
CA LEU A 7 -1.10 26.36 -7.31
C LEU A 7 -0.97 25.01 -6.65
N GLN A 8 -2.06 24.28 -6.55
CA GLN A 8 -2.02 22.87 -6.16
C GLN A 8 -2.42 22.01 -7.35
N GLY A 9 -1.64 20.96 -7.62
CA GLY A 9 -1.94 19.94 -8.62
C GLY A 9 -2.15 18.59 -7.98
N LYS A 10 -3.00 17.77 -8.60
CA LYS A 10 -3.33 16.42 -8.14
C LYS A 10 -3.47 15.47 -9.32
N ILE A 11 -2.83 14.31 -9.21
CA ILE A 11 -2.96 13.19 -10.14
C ILE A 11 -4.09 12.30 -9.63
N THR A 12 -5.04 11.98 -10.51
CA THR A 12 -6.23 11.17 -10.22
C THR A 12 -6.25 9.91 -11.09
N GLY A 13 -6.92 8.84 -10.65
CA GLY A 13 -7.07 7.61 -11.43
C GLY A 13 -5.88 6.65 -11.33
N ILE A 14 -5.02 6.79 -10.33
CA ILE A 14 -3.84 5.92 -10.17
C ILE A 14 -4.29 4.46 -9.99
N ASP A 15 -5.33 4.19 -9.24
CA ASP A 15 -5.95 2.89 -9.05
C ASP A 15 -6.45 2.29 -10.37
N VAL A 16 -7.09 3.10 -11.22
CA VAL A 16 -7.56 2.69 -12.55
C VAL A 16 -6.39 2.35 -13.47
N LEU A 17 -5.30 3.12 -13.42
CA LEU A 17 -4.08 2.84 -14.19
C LEU A 17 -3.42 1.52 -13.74
N LEU A 18 -3.33 1.29 -12.44
CA LEU A 18 -2.71 0.08 -11.89
C LEU A 18 -3.54 -1.18 -12.17
N ALA A 19 -4.87 -1.07 -12.14
CA ALA A 19 -5.79 -2.17 -12.47
C ALA A 19 -5.88 -2.47 -13.98
N ALA A 20 -5.34 -1.60 -14.85
CA ALA A 20 -5.39 -1.81 -16.29
C ALA A 20 -4.62 -3.07 -16.70
N PRO A 21 -5.08 -3.81 -17.74
CA PRO A 21 -4.41 -5.02 -18.22
C PRO A 21 -2.92 -4.80 -18.51
N ALA A 22 -2.11 -5.80 -18.21
CA ALA A 22 -0.69 -5.83 -18.52
C ALA A 22 -0.43 -6.42 -19.90
N SER A 23 0.84 -6.35 -20.36
CA SER A 23 1.26 -7.00 -21.60
C SER A 23 1.18 -8.53 -21.48
N GLU A 24 0.87 -9.23 -22.59
CA GLU A 24 0.88 -10.69 -22.66
C GLU A 24 2.25 -11.31 -22.33
N ASP A 25 3.34 -10.58 -22.61
CA ASP A 25 4.71 -10.99 -22.30
C ASP A 25 5.08 -10.85 -20.81
N ASP A 26 4.30 -10.09 -20.04
CA ASP A 26 4.47 -9.91 -18.60
C ASP A 26 3.46 -10.79 -17.85
N HIS A 27 3.77 -12.08 -17.73
CA HIS A 27 2.87 -13.15 -17.28
C HIS A 27 2.04 -12.86 -16.02
N ALA A 28 2.53 -12.05 -15.11
CA ALA A 28 1.75 -11.62 -13.95
C ALA A 28 1.48 -10.12 -13.93
N GLY A 29 1.91 -9.39 -14.94
CA GLY A 29 1.77 -7.94 -15.02
C GLY A 29 2.68 -7.16 -14.07
N GLY A 30 3.63 -7.81 -13.44
CA GLY A 30 4.44 -7.21 -12.36
C GLY A 30 5.30 -6.04 -12.82
N LEU A 31 6.02 -6.18 -13.93
CA LEU A 31 6.86 -5.12 -14.47
C LEU A 31 6.04 -3.94 -15.00
N THR A 32 4.94 -4.24 -15.69
CA THR A 32 4.04 -3.21 -16.23
C THR A 32 3.40 -2.40 -15.11
N ILE A 33 2.88 -3.05 -14.08
CA ILE A 33 2.25 -2.39 -12.94
C ILE A 33 3.28 -1.58 -12.14
N LEU A 34 4.47 -2.14 -11.91
CA LEU A 34 5.57 -1.43 -11.24
C LEU A 34 5.98 -0.16 -12.02
N GLY A 35 6.10 -0.27 -13.33
CA GLY A 35 6.43 0.88 -14.18
C GLY A 35 5.35 1.95 -14.19
N ARG A 36 4.08 1.56 -14.22
CA ARG A 36 2.93 2.48 -14.09
C ARG A 36 2.94 3.21 -12.76
N ALA A 37 3.14 2.48 -11.68
CA ALA A 37 3.21 3.05 -10.33
C ALA A 37 4.36 4.06 -10.20
N ARG A 38 5.54 3.70 -10.69
CA ARG A 38 6.72 4.57 -10.72
C ARG A 38 6.50 5.80 -11.58
N TRP A 39 5.93 5.65 -12.76
CA TRP A 39 5.62 6.79 -13.61
C TRP A 39 4.63 7.75 -12.95
N ALA A 40 3.52 7.25 -12.41
CA ALA A 40 2.55 8.07 -11.70
C ALA A 40 3.18 8.82 -10.49
N SER A 41 4.07 8.16 -9.76
CA SER A 41 4.81 8.79 -8.65
C SER A 41 5.77 9.87 -9.16
N LEU A 42 6.51 9.59 -10.24
CA LEU A 42 7.43 10.54 -10.85
C LEU A 42 6.72 11.78 -11.41
N LEU A 43 5.52 11.64 -11.96
CA LEU A 43 4.77 12.79 -12.47
C LEU A 43 4.54 13.85 -11.39
N SER A 44 4.19 13.44 -10.17
CA SER A 44 3.98 14.39 -9.07
C SER A 44 5.24 15.12 -8.62
N GLU A 45 6.42 14.55 -8.91
CA GLU A 45 7.72 15.19 -8.65
C GLU A 45 8.20 16.07 -9.82
N ILE A 46 8.01 15.58 -11.03
CA ILE A 46 8.57 16.23 -12.23
C ILE A 46 7.70 17.38 -12.70
N LEU A 47 6.38 17.25 -12.73
CA LEU A 47 5.49 18.27 -13.26
C LEU A 47 5.67 19.66 -12.61
N PRO A 48 5.74 19.80 -11.27
CA PRO A 48 5.97 21.10 -10.66
C PRO A 48 7.38 21.63 -10.94
N ARG A 49 8.39 20.78 -11.05
CA ARG A 49 9.77 21.18 -11.39
C ARG A 49 9.86 21.65 -12.84
N ALA A 50 9.19 20.94 -13.74
CA ALA A 50 9.11 21.30 -15.16
C ALA A 50 8.37 22.63 -15.36
N LEU A 51 7.28 22.84 -14.62
CA LEU A 51 6.54 24.11 -14.61
C LEU A 51 7.42 25.28 -14.16
N LEU A 52 8.11 25.14 -13.02
CA LEU A 52 9.00 26.19 -12.54
C LEU A 52 10.15 26.49 -13.53
N ALA A 53 10.69 25.44 -14.15
CA ALA A 53 11.74 25.60 -15.16
C ALA A 53 11.24 26.31 -16.42
N GLU A 54 10.04 26.00 -16.90
CA GLU A 54 9.39 26.65 -18.04
C GLU A 54 9.11 28.14 -17.76
N LEU A 55 8.68 28.46 -16.55
CA LEU A 55 8.40 29.82 -16.12
C LEU A 55 9.69 30.62 -15.75
N GLY A 56 10.85 29.98 -15.79
CA GLY A 56 12.12 30.61 -15.36
C GLY A 56 12.17 30.95 -13.87
N LEU A 57 11.40 30.25 -13.04
CA LEU A 57 11.25 30.48 -11.61
C LEU A 57 12.19 29.62 -10.78
N ALA A 58 12.54 30.08 -9.59
CA ALA A 58 13.42 29.37 -8.67
C ALA A 58 12.73 28.16 -8.03
N LYS A 59 13.47 27.07 -7.83
CA LYS A 59 12.98 25.83 -7.20
C LYS A 59 12.46 26.03 -5.76
N ILE A 60 12.88 27.07 -5.06
CA ILE A 60 12.40 27.38 -3.69
C ILE A 60 10.89 27.66 -3.64
N LEU A 61 10.26 27.94 -4.77
CA LEU A 61 8.82 28.14 -4.88
C LEU A 61 8.02 26.82 -4.89
N LEU A 62 8.71 25.69 -4.95
CA LEU A 62 8.10 24.36 -4.74
C LEU A 62 7.89 24.15 -3.25
N GLY A 63 6.64 24.21 -2.80
CA GLY A 63 6.28 23.97 -1.41
C GLY A 63 6.21 22.48 -1.06
N MET A 64 5.62 21.68 -1.95
CA MET A 64 5.42 20.24 -1.75
C MET A 64 5.35 19.52 -3.09
N SER A 65 5.90 18.30 -3.17
CA SER A 65 5.74 17.40 -4.32
C SER A 65 5.75 15.95 -3.84
N GLY A 66 5.12 15.03 -4.60
CA GLY A 66 5.07 13.61 -4.30
C GLY A 66 3.70 13.11 -3.84
N GLY A 67 3.55 11.79 -3.77
CA GLY A 67 2.30 11.16 -3.35
C GLY A 67 1.09 11.49 -4.25
N GLY A 68 1.33 11.79 -5.53
CA GLY A 68 0.27 12.16 -6.46
C GLY A 68 -0.20 13.62 -6.36
N GLN A 69 0.50 14.47 -5.60
CA GLN A 69 0.14 15.89 -5.40
C GLN A 69 1.36 16.79 -5.42
N PHE A 70 1.14 18.06 -5.71
CA PHE A 70 2.16 19.09 -5.57
C PHE A 70 1.54 20.45 -5.23
N LEU A 71 2.32 21.30 -4.55
CA LEU A 71 1.97 22.67 -4.21
C LEU A 71 3.12 23.60 -4.63
N VAL A 72 2.79 24.63 -5.38
CA VAL A 72 3.76 25.63 -5.88
C VAL A 72 3.25 27.02 -5.56
N VAL A 73 4.15 27.91 -5.16
CA VAL A 73 3.86 29.34 -5.00
C VAL A 73 4.28 30.06 -6.28
N LEU A 74 3.41 30.84 -6.87
CA LEU A 74 3.67 31.55 -8.13
C LEU A 74 3.33 33.02 -8.01
N PRO A 75 4.04 33.91 -8.73
CA PRO A 75 3.57 35.28 -9.01
C PRO A 75 2.27 35.21 -9.83
N ASN A 76 1.30 36.04 -9.52
CA ASN A 76 0.02 36.05 -10.24
C ASN A 76 0.16 36.29 -11.75
N GLU A 77 1.16 37.02 -12.16
CA GLU A 77 1.49 37.28 -13.59
C GLU A 77 1.77 35.99 -14.38
N ASN A 78 2.28 34.94 -13.71
CA ASN A 78 2.57 33.64 -14.33
C ASN A 78 1.35 32.71 -14.42
N ARG A 79 0.17 33.11 -13.90
CA ARG A 79 -1.03 32.26 -13.84
C ARG A 79 -1.46 31.72 -15.20
N ALA A 80 -1.46 32.58 -16.22
CA ALA A 80 -1.90 32.20 -17.57
C ALA A 80 -0.94 31.18 -18.20
N GLN A 81 0.37 31.43 -18.12
CA GLN A 81 1.39 30.51 -18.64
C GLN A 81 1.41 29.18 -17.88
N ALA A 82 1.24 29.22 -16.55
CA ALA A 82 1.13 28.01 -15.74
C ALA A 82 -0.09 27.18 -16.11
N ASN A 83 -1.23 27.81 -16.39
CA ASN A 83 -2.43 27.12 -16.83
C ASN A 83 -2.24 26.46 -18.20
N GLU A 84 -1.67 27.16 -19.17
CA GLU A 84 -1.36 26.63 -20.51
C GLU A 84 -0.41 25.40 -20.42
N PHE A 85 0.65 25.50 -19.60
CA PHE A 85 1.57 24.39 -19.36
C PHE A 85 0.84 23.18 -18.78
N LEU A 86 -0.02 23.37 -17.77
CA LEU A 86 -0.75 22.29 -17.11
C LEU A 86 -1.82 21.65 -18.01
N GLU A 87 -2.48 22.42 -18.87
CA GLU A 87 -3.39 21.90 -19.90
C GLU A 87 -2.65 21.00 -20.88
N LYS A 88 -1.48 21.41 -21.35
CA LYS A 88 -0.62 20.60 -22.21
C LYS A 88 -0.15 19.32 -21.49
N ALA A 89 0.32 19.46 -20.25
CA ALA A 89 0.74 18.31 -19.42
C ALA A 89 -0.41 17.34 -19.18
N ALA A 90 -1.63 17.85 -18.90
CA ALA A 90 -2.81 17.01 -18.70
C ALA A 90 -3.19 16.22 -19.96
N ALA A 91 -3.12 16.84 -21.13
CA ALA A 91 -3.34 16.16 -22.40
C ALA A 91 -2.33 15.02 -22.62
N GLN A 92 -1.04 15.28 -22.37
CA GLN A 92 0.02 14.26 -22.50
C GLN A 92 -0.13 13.13 -21.50
N VAL A 93 -0.45 13.43 -20.23
CA VAL A 93 -0.71 12.41 -19.19
C VAL A 93 -1.89 11.53 -19.58
N SER A 94 -2.98 12.13 -20.07
CA SER A 94 -4.15 11.42 -20.57
C SER A 94 -3.79 10.50 -21.74
N ASP A 95 -3.07 11.00 -22.72
CA ASP A 95 -2.65 10.23 -23.91
C ASP A 95 -1.77 9.04 -23.53
N MET A 96 -0.70 9.28 -22.75
CA MET A 96 0.23 8.23 -22.31
C MET A 96 -0.42 7.16 -21.42
N SER A 97 -1.44 7.52 -20.65
CA SER A 97 -2.18 6.61 -19.78
C SER A 97 -3.40 5.96 -20.46
N ALA A 98 -3.66 6.23 -21.74
CA ALA A 98 -4.90 5.91 -22.43
C ALA A 98 -6.13 6.38 -21.61
N SER A 99 -6.12 7.65 -21.22
CA SER A 99 -7.16 8.35 -20.45
C SER A 99 -7.46 7.78 -19.06
N ARG A 100 -6.54 7.00 -18.47
CA ARG A 100 -6.71 6.43 -17.12
C ARG A 100 -6.23 7.36 -16.02
N LEU A 101 -5.21 8.19 -16.29
CA LEU A 101 -4.80 9.24 -15.37
C LEU A 101 -5.35 10.60 -15.80
N GLY A 102 -5.76 11.37 -14.80
CA GLY A 102 -6.08 12.78 -14.94
C GLY A 102 -5.13 13.65 -14.12
N LEU A 103 -4.80 14.82 -14.65
CA LEU A 103 -4.16 15.90 -13.93
C LEU A 103 -5.19 16.99 -13.67
N VAL A 104 -5.48 17.25 -12.39
CA VAL A 104 -6.39 18.31 -11.96
C VAL A 104 -5.59 19.33 -11.15
N TRP A 105 -5.87 20.62 -11.34
CA TRP A 105 -5.16 21.67 -10.60
C TRP A 105 -6.10 22.82 -10.22
N ALA A 106 -5.74 23.51 -9.17
CA ALA A 106 -6.47 24.67 -8.67
C ALA A 106 -5.50 25.83 -8.36
N PHE A 107 -5.96 27.04 -8.67
CA PHE A 107 -5.26 28.26 -8.29
C PHE A 107 -6.09 29.01 -7.23
N THR A 108 -5.41 29.59 -6.25
CA THR A 108 -6.00 30.52 -5.31
C THR A 108 -5.05 31.65 -4.97
N GLU A 109 -5.57 32.80 -4.60
CA GLU A 109 -4.76 33.88 -4.04
C GLU A 109 -4.25 33.48 -2.67
N SER A 110 -2.97 33.78 -2.38
CA SER A 110 -2.36 33.57 -1.06
C SER A 110 -2.76 34.71 -0.09
N LEU A 111 -4.07 34.96 0.02
CA LEU A 111 -4.66 36.01 0.86
C LEU A 111 -5.66 35.42 1.86
N GLY A 112 -5.54 35.84 3.12
CA GLY A 112 -6.38 35.36 4.22
C GLY A 112 -5.78 34.14 4.95
N ASP A 113 -6.56 33.57 5.85
CA ASP A 113 -6.15 32.45 6.65
C ASP A 113 -6.04 31.17 5.83
N TRP A 114 -5.14 30.26 6.21
CA TRP A 114 -4.91 28.98 5.53
C TRP A 114 -6.21 28.16 5.36
N THR A 115 -7.12 28.25 6.32
CA THR A 115 -8.42 27.56 6.24
C THR A 115 -9.26 28.06 5.06
N ASP A 116 -9.27 29.37 4.81
CA ASP A 116 -9.99 29.98 3.69
C ASP A 116 -9.31 29.68 2.35
N ILE A 117 -7.98 29.74 2.33
CA ILE A 117 -7.15 29.37 1.16
C ILE A 117 -7.47 27.93 0.75
N ARG A 118 -7.42 27.00 1.69
CA ARG A 118 -7.70 25.57 1.46
C ARG A 118 -9.14 25.34 1.02
N LYS A 119 -10.09 26.05 1.58
CA LYS A 119 -11.51 25.98 1.16
C LYS A 119 -11.65 26.37 -0.31
N ARG A 120 -11.07 27.49 -0.72
CA ARG A 120 -11.08 27.96 -2.12
C ARG A 120 -10.39 26.95 -3.05
N LEU A 121 -9.25 26.35 -2.65
CA LEU A 121 -8.58 25.30 -3.43
C LEU A 121 -9.50 24.09 -3.62
N ASN A 122 -10.14 23.61 -2.56
CA ASN A 122 -11.06 22.47 -2.65
C ASN A 122 -12.28 22.76 -3.54
N GLU A 123 -12.91 23.93 -3.40
CA GLU A 123 -14.01 24.34 -4.25
C GLU A 123 -13.63 24.40 -5.74
N GLU A 124 -12.41 24.85 -6.04
CA GLU A 124 -11.90 24.86 -7.42
C GLU A 124 -11.58 23.46 -7.93
N PHE A 125 -11.03 22.58 -7.08
CA PHE A 125 -10.85 21.18 -7.41
C PHE A 125 -12.17 20.49 -7.71
N ASP A 126 -13.17 20.65 -6.86
CA ASP A 126 -14.50 20.05 -7.04
C ASP A 126 -15.13 20.52 -8.36
N ARG A 127 -15.00 21.81 -8.68
CA ARG A 127 -15.48 22.38 -9.94
C ARG A 127 -14.79 21.77 -11.15
N ARG A 128 -13.47 21.60 -11.12
CA ARG A 128 -12.70 21.03 -12.22
C ARG A 128 -12.89 19.52 -12.35
N SER A 129 -13.03 18.82 -11.23
CA SER A 129 -13.29 17.38 -11.22
C SER A 129 -14.70 17.02 -11.70
N ALA A 130 -15.64 17.95 -11.58
CA ALA A 130 -17.02 17.78 -12.08
C ALA A 130 -17.13 17.94 -13.61
N VAL A 131 -16.10 18.52 -14.26
CA VAL A 131 -16.02 18.54 -15.73
C VAL A 131 -15.53 17.16 -16.17
N PRO A 132 -16.31 16.40 -16.96
CA PRO A 132 -15.85 15.12 -17.48
C PRO A 132 -14.51 15.34 -18.20
N LEU A 133 -13.52 14.50 -17.92
CA LEU A 133 -12.30 14.45 -18.72
C LEU A 133 -12.74 14.34 -20.18
N ALA A 134 -12.26 15.24 -21.04
CA ALA A 134 -12.71 15.37 -22.44
C ALA A 134 -12.55 14.07 -23.24
N HIS A 135 -11.88 13.07 -22.67
CA HIS A 135 -11.64 11.74 -23.20
C HIS A 135 -12.05 10.63 -22.22
N ALA A 136 -13.02 10.88 -21.33
CA ALA A 136 -13.66 9.75 -20.64
C ALA A 136 -14.20 8.80 -21.73
N PRO A 137 -13.96 7.47 -21.61
CA PRO A 137 -14.47 6.52 -22.59
C PRO A 137 -15.97 6.79 -22.78
N SER A 138 -16.37 7.00 -24.03
CA SER A 138 -17.71 7.47 -24.41
C SER A 138 -18.79 6.45 -24.06
N SER A 139 -18.41 5.23 -23.69
CA SER A 139 -19.32 4.22 -23.14
C SER A 139 -18.55 3.19 -22.29
N ILE A 140 -19.22 2.73 -21.22
CA ILE A 140 -18.83 1.57 -20.41
C ILE A 140 -18.77 0.27 -21.27
N PHE A 141 -19.29 0.33 -22.49
CA PHE A 141 -19.38 -0.80 -23.42
C PHE A 141 -18.37 -0.75 -24.58
N ASP A 142 -17.47 0.24 -24.60
CA ASP A 142 -16.40 0.25 -25.59
C ASP A 142 -15.49 -0.95 -25.34
N THR A 143 -15.39 -1.81 -26.33
CA THR A 143 -14.51 -2.98 -26.28
C THR A 143 -13.07 -2.50 -26.08
N TYR A 144 -12.44 -2.94 -25.00
CA TYR A 144 -11.03 -2.67 -24.75
C TYR A 144 -10.20 -3.31 -25.87
N ASP A 145 -9.52 -2.51 -26.67
CA ASP A 145 -8.49 -2.99 -27.60
C ASP A 145 -7.11 -2.86 -26.93
N ALA A 146 -6.55 -4.00 -26.54
CA ALA A 146 -5.20 -4.06 -25.94
C ALA A 146 -4.10 -3.50 -26.86
N ARG A 147 -4.37 -3.41 -28.16
CA ARG A 147 -3.44 -2.88 -29.18
C ARG A 147 -3.34 -1.35 -29.17
N GLU A 148 -4.31 -0.65 -28.57
CA GLU A 148 -4.33 0.80 -28.49
C GLU A 148 -3.59 1.38 -27.25
N ALA A 149 -2.88 0.55 -26.49
CA ALA A 149 -2.06 1.03 -25.37
C ALA A 149 -0.56 1.09 -25.75
N PRO A 150 -0.11 2.12 -26.48
CA PRO A 150 1.28 2.21 -26.96
C PRO A 150 2.32 2.33 -25.83
N SER A 151 1.88 2.45 -24.60
CA SER A 151 2.71 2.70 -23.42
C SER A 151 3.12 1.44 -22.65
N LEU A 152 2.65 0.23 -22.99
CA LEU A 152 2.96 -0.99 -22.22
C LEU A 152 4.46 -1.27 -22.15
N ALA A 153 5.15 -1.25 -23.29
CA ALA A 153 6.60 -1.42 -23.36
C ALA A 153 7.35 -0.28 -22.63
N LEU A 154 6.82 0.95 -22.66
CA LEU A 154 7.39 2.08 -21.92
C LEU A 154 7.40 1.82 -20.44
N PHE A 155 6.31 1.35 -19.87
CA PHE A 155 6.21 1.10 -18.43
C PHE A 155 7.10 -0.05 -17.96
N SER A 156 7.14 -1.16 -18.68
CA SER A 156 8.04 -2.27 -18.36
C SER A 156 9.50 -1.85 -18.42
N ASN A 157 9.88 -1.09 -19.45
CA ASN A 157 11.24 -0.53 -19.56
C ASN A 157 11.56 0.45 -18.43
N LEU A 158 10.61 1.32 -18.05
CA LEU A 158 10.80 2.26 -16.96
C LEU A 158 11.00 1.54 -15.62
N ALA A 159 10.26 0.45 -15.37
CA ALA A 159 10.42 -0.37 -14.17
C ALA A 159 11.85 -0.90 -14.01
N VAL A 160 12.45 -1.37 -15.12
CA VAL A 160 13.81 -1.87 -15.15
C VAL A 160 14.83 -0.73 -15.04
N SER A 161 14.70 0.27 -15.89
CA SER A 161 15.71 1.31 -16.04
C SER A 161 15.85 2.20 -14.80
N LEU A 162 14.76 2.45 -14.06
CA LEU A 162 14.80 3.22 -12.82
C LEU A 162 15.55 2.52 -11.68
N GLN A 163 15.72 1.20 -11.74
CA GLN A 163 16.41 0.46 -10.68
C GLN A 163 17.84 0.97 -10.47
N GLY A 164 18.58 1.20 -11.56
CA GLY A 164 19.97 1.65 -11.53
C GLY A 164 20.17 3.14 -11.84
N ALA A 165 19.09 3.91 -12.06
CA ALA A 165 19.20 5.29 -12.48
C ALA A 165 19.66 6.22 -11.36
N ASP A 166 20.60 7.10 -11.67
CA ASP A 166 21.07 8.16 -10.77
C ASP A 166 20.24 9.45 -10.89
N SER A 167 19.59 9.63 -12.02
CA SER A 167 18.77 10.82 -12.28
C SER A 167 17.66 10.50 -13.27
N VAL A 168 16.61 11.29 -13.23
CA VAL A 168 15.59 11.38 -14.27
C VAL A 168 15.70 12.72 -14.98
N SER A 169 15.34 12.75 -16.25
CA SER A 169 15.36 13.95 -17.06
C SER A 169 14.01 14.19 -17.75
N TRP A 170 13.73 15.43 -18.10
CA TRP A 170 12.54 15.85 -18.82
C TRP A 170 12.79 17.10 -19.66
N SER A 171 11.88 17.38 -20.55
CA SER A 171 11.81 18.64 -21.27
C SER A 171 10.50 19.38 -20.93
N PRO A 172 10.49 20.71 -20.79
CA PRO A 172 9.24 21.46 -20.60
C PRO A 172 8.25 21.32 -21.75
N GLU A 173 8.75 21.04 -22.96
CA GLU A 173 7.92 20.82 -24.14
C GLU A 173 7.16 19.49 -24.05
N ASP A 174 7.69 18.51 -23.29
CA ASP A 174 7.10 17.17 -23.13
C ASP A 174 7.25 16.66 -21.67
N PRO A 175 6.64 17.35 -20.69
CA PRO A 175 6.90 17.12 -19.27
C PRO A 175 6.40 15.78 -18.76
N ALA A 176 5.41 15.15 -19.39
CA ALA A 176 4.91 13.83 -19.01
C ALA A 176 5.83 12.69 -19.47
N ARG A 177 6.69 12.96 -20.43
CA ARG A 177 7.66 11.99 -20.95
C ARG A 177 8.94 12.01 -20.13
N VAL A 178 8.94 11.22 -19.06
CA VAL A 178 10.11 11.03 -18.23
C VAL A 178 11.15 10.20 -18.95
N SER A 179 12.38 10.67 -18.99
CA SER A 179 13.53 9.97 -19.59
C SER A 179 14.65 9.86 -18.56
N LEU A 180 15.47 8.83 -18.68
CA LEU A 180 16.67 8.67 -17.84
C LEU A 180 17.87 9.38 -18.44
N ASP A 181 17.84 9.62 -19.77
CA ASP A 181 18.91 10.27 -20.52
C ASP A 181 18.33 11.28 -21.52
N GLY A 182 19.06 12.37 -21.76
CA GLY A 182 18.82 13.26 -22.89
C GLY A 182 17.82 14.40 -22.67
N GLY A 183 17.20 14.54 -21.50
CA GLY A 183 16.33 15.68 -21.21
C GLY A 183 17.10 16.97 -20.93
N LYS A 184 16.47 18.12 -21.19
CA LYS A 184 17.04 19.46 -20.95
C LYS A 184 17.29 19.71 -19.46
N TYR A 185 16.43 19.21 -18.61
CA TYR A 185 16.51 19.35 -17.15
C TYR A 185 16.67 17.99 -16.51
N LYS A 186 17.43 17.95 -15.41
CA LYS A 186 17.71 16.72 -14.65
C LYS A 186 17.36 16.91 -13.18
N TRP A 187 16.85 15.83 -12.59
CA TRP A 187 16.64 15.70 -11.16
C TRP A 187 17.41 14.47 -10.65
N SER A 188 18.32 14.70 -9.69
CA SER A 188 19.10 13.64 -9.07
C SER A 188 18.21 12.80 -8.14
N LEU A 189 18.21 11.49 -8.33
CA LEU A 189 17.52 10.54 -7.45
C LEU A 189 18.37 10.12 -6.25
N LYS A 190 19.68 10.47 -6.27
CA LYS A 190 20.62 10.13 -5.19
C LYS A 190 20.63 11.17 -4.08
N ASP A 191 20.51 12.45 -4.45
CA ASP A 191 20.68 13.57 -3.53
C ASP A 191 19.41 13.90 -2.76
N GLU A 192 18.26 13.46 -3.27
CA GLU A 192 16.96 13.68 -2.66
C GLU A 192 16.32 12.33 -2.31
N LEU A 193 16.15 12.03 -1.02
CA LEU A 193 15.45 10.84 -0.50
C LEU A 193 13.93 10.87 -0.77
N SER A 194 13.55 11.45 -1.90
CA SER A 194 12.16 11.79 -2.19
C SER A 194 11.45 10.77 -3.07
N PHE A 195 12.16 9.74 -3.54
CA PHE A 195 11.58 8.77 -4.46
C PHE A 195 11.94 7.32 -4.10
N PRO A 196 11.06 6.60 -3.39
CA PRO A 196 11.28 5.20 -3.05
C PRO A 196 11.20 4.32 -4.31
N ARG A 197 12.22 3.49 -4.52
CA ARG A 197 12.37 2.71 -5.75
C ARG A 197 12.89 1.29 -5.54
N HIS A 198 13.08 0.87 -4.28
CA HIS A 198 13.56 -0.48 -4.03
C HIS A 198 12.69 -1.52 -4.73
N ALA A 199 13.34 -2.41 -5.46
CA ALA A 199 12.74 -3.63 -5.96
C ALA A 199 13.67 -4.81 -5.68
N ALA A 200 13.10 -5.89 -5.21
CA ALA A 200 13.85 -7.13 -5.00
C ALA A 200 14.56 -7.52 -6.30
N PRO A 201 15.87 -7.85 -6.29
CA PRO A 201 16.62 -8.22 -7.48
C PRO A 201 16.12 -9.55 -8.05
N GLY A 202 16.03 -9.62 -9.38
CA GLY A 202 15.74 -10.86 -10.13
C GLY A 202 16.99 -11.73 -10.33
N ASP A 203 17.05 -12.39 -11.49
CA ASP A 203 18.18 -13.25 -11.87
C ASP A 203 19.44 -12.43 -12.25
N SER A 204 19.26 -11.16 -12.60
CA SER A 204 20.33 -10.19 -12.77
C SER A 204 20.07 -8.99 -11.86
N ASP A 205 21.14 -8.35 -11.38
CA ASP A 205 21.08 -7.23 -10.41
C ASP A 205 20.26 -6.04 -10.88
N PHE A 206 20.00 -5.93 -12.19
CA PHE A 206 19.27 -4.82 -12.80
C PHE A 206 17.80 -5.13 -13.11
N LEU A 207 17.38 -6.39 -13.00
CA LEU A 207 15.99 -6.76 -13.26
C LEU A 207 15.23 -6.94 -11.94
N PRO A 208 14.06 -6.32 -11.77
CA PRO A 208 13.18 -6.62 -10.65
C PRO A 208 12.76 -8.09 -10.64
N ALA A 209 12.67 -8.69 -9.45
CA ALA A 209 12.20 -10.06 -9.29
C ALA A 209 10.75 -10.18 -9.79
N THR A 210 10.48 -11.24 -10.55
CA THR A 210 9.11 -11.60 -10.93
C THR A 210 8.32 -12.14 -9.73
N THR A 211 7.01 -12.19 -9.84
CA THR A 211 6.14 -12.82 -8.82
C THR A 211 6.50 -14.28 -8.58
N ALA A 212 6.94 -15.00 -9.62
CA ALA A 212 7.43 -16.37 -9.51
C ALA A 212 8.71 -16.46 -8.65
N HIS A 213 9.69 -15.56 -8.89
CA HIS A 213 10.91 -15.48 -8.06
C HIS A 213 10.57 -15.17 -6.60
N LEU A 214 9.69 -14.19 -6.35
CA LEU A 214 9.26 -13.82 -5.00
C LEU A 214 8.54 -14.98 -4.30
N SER A 215 7.69 -15.72 -5.03
CA SER A 215 7.03 -16.92 -4.52
C SER A 215 8.04 -18.00 -4.12
N SER A 216 9.05 -18.24 -4.94
CA SER A 216 10.08 -19.25 -4.66
C SER A 216 10.93 -18.96 -3.42
N ARG A 217 11.10 -17.66 -3.10
CA ARG A 217 11.83 -17.16 -1.92
C ARG A 217 11.01 -17.19 -0.63
N ALA A 218 9.71 -17.45 -0.73
CA ALA A 218 8.83 -17.54 0.42
C ALA A 218 9.14 -18.77 1.27
N THR A 219 8.97 -18.64 2.58
CA THR A 219 9.06 -19.76 3.52
C THR A 219 7.71 -20.49 3.59
N GLY A 220 7.71 -21.82 3.60
CA GLY A 220 6.49 -22.63 3.53
C GLY A 220 5.86 -22.55 2.14
N ARG A 221 4.54 -22.32 2.06
CA ARG A 221 3.81 -22.21 0.80
C ARG A 221 4.47 -21.20 -0.15
N LYS A 222 4.75 -21.67 -1.37
CA LYS A 222 5.41 -20.85 -2.40
C LYS A 222 4.38 -19.91 -3.04
N THR A 223 4.18 -18.76 -2.40
CA THR A 223 3.28 -17.71 -2.89
C THR A 223 3.80 -16.32 -2.55
N TRP A 224 3.22 -15.32 -3.17
CA TRP A 224 3.48 -13.91 -2.97
C TRP A 224 2.21 -13.17 -2.57
N GLY A 225 2.31 -11.90 -2.26
CA GLY A 225 1.17 -11.09 -1.89
C GLY A 225 1.40 -9.60 -2.12
N VAL A 226 0.38 -8.82 -1.79
CA VAL A 226 0.40 -7.35 -1.80
C VAL A 226 0.03 -6.85 -0.42
N LEU A 227 0.90 -6.01 0.16
CA LEU A 227 0.68 -5.29 1.41
C LEU A 227 0.34 -3.84 1.07
N MET A 228 -0.79 -3.37 1.57
CA MET A 228 -1.19 -1.96 1.46
C MET A 228 -1.38 -1.36 2.85
N ALA A 229 -1.06 -0.08 2.98
CA ALA A 229 -1.12 0.65 4.23
C ALA A 229 -1.72 2.05 4.04
N SER A 230 -2.46 2.51 5.03
CA SER A 230 -3.06 3.85 5.08
C SER A 230 -2.98 4.42 6.49
N VAL A 231 -2.61 5.70 6.60
CA VAL A 231 -2.60 6.43 7.87
C VAL A 231 -4.02 6.73 8.31
N ASP A 232 -4.35 6.34 9.51
CA ASP A 232 -5.67 6.53 10.10
C ASP A 232 -6.03 8.01 10.26
N HIS A 233 -7.22 8.39 9.76
CA HIS A 233 -7.72 9.76 9.86
C HIS A 233 -6.81 10.84 9.28
N PHE A 234 -5.96 10.50 8.30
CA PHE A 234 -5.04 11.45 7.66
C PHE A 234 -5.75 12.71 7.14
N SER A 235 -6.87 12.57 6.43
CA SER A 235 -7.65 13.70 5.93
C SER A 235 -8.16 14.62 7.04
N ASN A 236 -8.54 14.05 8.20
CA ASN A 236 -8.97 14.84 9.36
C ASN A 236 -7.78 15.61 9.96
N ARG A 237 -6.59 14.95 10.00
CA ARG A 237 -5.36 15.60 10.43
C ARG A 237 -5.05 16.82 9.58
N ILE A 238 -5.04 16.65 8.27
CA ILE A 238 -4.78 17.74 7.31
C ILE A 238 -5.83 18.86 7.45
N ARG A 239 -7.09 18.53 7.69
CA ARG A 239 -8.17 19.54 7.88
C ARG A 239 -8.00 20.40 9.13
N ARG A 240 -7.30 19.93 10.16
CA ARG A 240 -7.07 20.66 11.42
C ARG A 240 -5.91 21.65 11.38
N VAL A 241 -5.08 21.58 10.36
CA VAL A 241 -3.97 22.48 10.15
C VAL A 241 -4.46 23.94 10.01
N GLN A 242 -3.88 24.84 10.76
CA GLN A 242 -4.28 26.25 10.84
C GLN A 242 -3.46 27.17 9.95
N THR A 243 -2.20 26.79 9.68
CA THR A 243 -1.27 27.61 8.91
C THR A 243 -0.67 26.82 7.74
N ASP A 244 -0.22 27.54 6.72
CA ASP A 244 0.52 26.98 5.59
C ASP A 244 1.83 26.31 6.03
N MET A 245 2.52 26.91 7.00
CA MET A 245 3.76 26.36 7.56
C MET A 245 3.52 25.01 8.26
N GLU A 246 2.46 24.88 9.07
CA GLU A 246 2.07 23.60 9.67
C GLU A 246 1.71 22.57 8.59
N PHE A 247 1.02 22.98 7.53
CA PHE A 247 0.66 22.11 6.42
C PHE A 247 1.91 21.57 5.71
N LEU A 248 2.85 22.44 5.39
CA LEU A 248 4.10 22.06 4.74
C LEU A 248 4.95 21.15 5.65
N GLN A 249 5.10 21.53 6.93
CA GLN A 249 5.84 20.73 7.89
C GLN A 249 5.25 19.33 8.03
N LEU A 250 3.94 19.21 8.18
CA LEU A 250 3.26 17.94 8.30
C LEU A 250 3.39 17.10 7.03
N SER A 251 3.27 17.72 5.87
CA SER A 251 3.44 17.06 4.57
C SER A 251 4.85 16.52 4.38
N ILE A 252 5.87 17.31 4.73
CA ILE A 252 7.28 16.90 4.66
C ILE A 252 7.55 15.74 5.62
N LEU A 253 7.03 15.76 6.86
CA LEU A 253 7.22 14.69 7.82
C LEU A 253 6.65 13.35 7.33
N TYR A 254 5.41 13.35 6.83
CA TYR A 254 4.84 12.12 6.29
C TYR A 254 5.55 11.65 5.02
N GLN A 255 5.91 12.58 4.12
CA GLN A 255 6.67 12.25 2.94
C GLN A 255 8.03 11.65 3.28
N GLN A 256 8.73 12.21 4.27
CA GLN A 256 9.99 11.67 4.76
C GLN A 256 9.81 10.25 5.30
N PHE A 257 8.77 9.99 6.08
CA PHE A 257 8.49 8.65 6.56
C PHE A 257 8.25 7.67 5.41
N PHE A 258 7.30 7.96 4.54
CA PHE A 258 6.92 7.02 3.48
C PHE A 258 7.98 6.84 2.40
N ASN A 259 8.73 7.88 2.09
CA ASN A 259 9.77 7.78 1.06
C ASN A 259 11.10 7.26 1.61
N SER A 260 11.49 7.63 2.83
CA SER A 260 12.81 7.28 3.38
C SER A 260 12.76 6.06 4.30
N GLU A 261 11.87 6.04 5.30
CA GLU A 261 11.84 4.95 6.28
C GLU A 261 11.37 3.63 5.64
N ILE A 262 10.38 3.68 4.74
CA ILE A 262 9.91 2.50 4.03
C ILE A 262 10.98 1.97 3.07
N GLU A 263 11.71 2.85 2.37
CA GLU A 263 12.84 2.46 1.53
C GLU A 263 13.95 1.81 2.36
N MET A 264 14.36 2.44 3.46
CA MET A 264 15.39 1.92 4.36
C MET A 264 15.01 0.58 4.98
N LEU A 265 13.74 0.41 5.35
CA LEU A 265 13.23 -0.85 5.86
C LEU A 265 13.28 -1.94 4.78
N SER A 266 12.90 -1.61 3.54
CA SER A 266 12.92 -2.54 2.41
C SER A 266 14.32 -3.01 2.04
N LEU A 267 15.35 -2.21 2.33
CA LEU A 267 16.76 -2.53 2.08
C LEU A 267 17.40 -3.41 3.16
N GLN A 268 16.71 -3.70 4.26
CA GLN A 268 17.26 -4.57 5.31
C GLN A 268 17.47 -6.01 4.80
N PRO A 269 18.43 -6.76 5.36
CA PRO A 269 18.80 -8.10 4.90
C PRO A 269 17.63 -9.10 4.82
N GLU A 270 16.63 -8.92 5.70
CA GLU A 270 15.43 -9.76 5.77
C GLU A 270 14.48 -9.52 4.61
N TYR A 271 14.50 -8.32 4.01
CA TYR A 271 13.49 -7.85 3.06
C TYR A 271 14.03 -7.58 1.65
N TRP A 272 15.30 -7.17 1.50
CA TRP A 272 15.81 -6.63 0.23
C TRP A 272 15.67 -7.57 -0.98
N GLN A 273 15.69 -8.89 -0.77
CA GLN A 273 15.45 -9.87 -1.84
C GLN A 273 14.00 -10.30 -1.99
N LYS A 274 13.14 -9.96 -1.05
CA LYS A 274 11.79 -10.52 -0.92
C LYS A 274 10.68 -9.50 -1.10
N VAL A 275 10.98 -8.20 -1.03
CA VAL A 275 9.98 -7.14 -1.04
C VAL A 275 10.30 -6.11 -2.11
N THR A 276 9.29 -5.64 -2.81
CA THR A 276 9.36 -4.59 -3.83
C THR A 276 8.38 -3.48 -3.50
N ILE A 277 8.83 -2.24 -3.51
CA ILE A 277 7.95 -1.07 -3.34
C ILE A 277 7.20 -0.84 -4.64
N LEU A 278 5.87 -0.86 -4.56
CA LEU A 278 5.01 -0.52 -5.68
C LEU A 278 4.83 0.99 -5.77
N TYR A 279 4.38 1.62 -4.70
CA TYR A 279 4.32 3.07 -4.56
C TYR A 279 4.31 3.51 -3.10
N CYS A 280 4.71 4.77 -2.86
CA CYS A 280 4.45 5.49 -1.63
C CYS A 280 3.62 6.74 -1.94
N SER A 281 2.70 7.06 -1.04
CA SER A 281 1.83 8.24 -1.13
C SER A 281 2.00 9.13 0.10
N ALA A 282 1.31 10.25 0.13
CA ALA A 282 1.33 11.16 1.28
C ALA A 282 0.76 10.52 2.57
N SER A 283 -0.03 9.45 2.46
CA SER A 283 -0.73 8.86 3.59
C SER A 283 -0.63 7.33 3.66
N GLY A 284 0.25 6.71 2.88
CA GLY A 284 0.35 5.26 2.86
C GLY A 284 1.33 4.73 1.82
N PHE A 285 1.40 3.41 1.71
CA PHE A 285 2.26 2.73 0.76
C PHE A 285 1.64 1.42 0.27
N ALA A 286 2.16 0.91 -0.84
CA ALA A 286 1.90 -0.43 -1.32
C ALA A 286 3.20 -1.15 -1.68
N LEU A 287 3.30 -2.40 -1.27
CA LEU A 287 4.43 -3.30 -1.52
C LEU A 287 3.91 -4.63 -2.07
N TYR A 288 4.73 -5.32 -2.84
CA TYR A 288 4.50 -6.73 -3.14
C TYR A 288 5.76 -7.55 -2.87
N GLY A 289 5.60 -8.84 -2.61
CA GLY A 289 6.74 -9.66 -2.22
C GLY A 289 6.38 -11.05 -1.75
N SER A 290 7.38 -11.77 -1.23
CA SER A 290 7.17 -13.05 -0.57
C SER A 290 6.24 -12.88 0.62
N TRP A 291 5.21 -13.70 0.72
CA TRP A 291 4.16 -13.51 1.71
C TRP A 291 4.65 -13.45 3.16
N ASP A 292 5.61 -14.31 3.50
CA ASP A 292 6.22 -14.38 4.84
C ASP A 292 6.97 -13.10 5.21
N ALA A 293 7.72 -12.54 4.24
CA ALA A 293 8.43 -11.28 4.41
C ALA A 293 7.45 -10.10 4.56
N LEU A 294 6.33 -10.08 3.81
CA LEU A 294 5.35 -9.02 3.92
C LEU A 294 4.64 -8.99 5.28
N VAL A 295 4.35 -10.16 5.87
CA VAL A 295 3.80 -10.22 7.23
C VAL A 295 4.78 -9.67 8.26
N ALA A 296 6.05 -10.06 8.18
CA ALA A 296 7.09 -9.52 9.07
C ALA A 296 7.29 -8.03 8.86
N PHE A 297 7.34 -7.58 7.59
CA PHE A 297 7.45 -6.18 7.22
C PHE A 297 6.29 -5.34 7.77
N SER A 298 5.05 -5.83 7.72
CA SER A 298 3.88 -5.10 8.23
C SER A 298 4.00 -4.77 9.71
N SER A 299 4.47 -5.73 10.52
CA SER A 299 4.68 -5.54 11.96
C SER A 299 5.79 -4.54 12.25
N GLU A 300 6.89 -4.61 11.49
CA GLU A 300 8.03 -3.70 11.66
C GLU A 300 7.68 -2.28 11.16
N ALA A 301 7.01 -2.14 10.02
CA ALA A 301 6.55 -0.86 9.51
C ALA A 301 5.58 -0.16 10.49
N GLN A 302 4.68 -0.90 11.12
CA GLN A 302 3.81 -0.36 12.17
C GLN A 302 4.61 0.12 13.37
N ARG A 303 5.59 -0.65 13.83
CA ARG A 303 6.46 -0.29 14.97
C ARG A 303 7.25 0.99 14.68
N VAL A 304 7.84 1.07 13.49
CA VAL A 304 8.62 2.24 13.04
C VAL A 304 7.69 3.46 12.88
N PHE A 305 6.49 3.29 12.32
CA PHE A 305 5.51 4.37 12.20
C PHE A 305 5.06 4.90 13.58
N HIS A 306 4.81 4.01 14.52
CA HIS A 306 4.43 4.40 15.88
C HIS A 306 5.54 5.23 16.55
N SER A 307 6.80 4.77 16.46
CA SER A 307 7.96 5.51 16.96
C SER A 307 8.13 6.87 16.28
N PHE A 308 7.95 6.92 14.96
CA PHE A 308 7.97 8.15 14.18
C PHE A 308 6.87 9.12 14.67
N ALA A 309 5.65 8.63 14.85
CA ALA A 309 4.52 9.44 15.26
C ALA A 309 4.71 10.00 16.68
N GLU A 310 5.24 9.21 17.60
CA GLU A 310 5.57 9.67 18.96
C GLU A 310 6.67 10.71 18.99
N THR A 311 7.65 10.62 18.10
CA THR A 311 8.78 11.54 18.05
C THR A 311 8.44 12.82 17.30
N ASN A 312 7.89 12.72 16.10
CA ASN A 312 7.77 13.84 15.17
C ASN A 312 6.38 14.50 15.16
N LEU A 313 5.33 13.76 15.53
CA LEU A 313 3.96 14.28 15.51
C LEU A 313 3.44 14.65 16.92
N LYS A 314 4.27 14.54 17.95
CA LYS A 314 3.86 14.78 19.34
C LYS A 314 3.47 16.24 19.58
N GLU A 315 4.26 17.17 19.05
CA GLU A 315 4.08 18.62 19.25
C GLU A 315 2.97 19.19 18.35
N LEU A 316 2.60 18.47 17.30
CA LEU A 316 1.54 18.91 16.41
C LEU A 316 0.17 18.56 17.00
N PRO A 317 -0.80 19.49 17.00
CA PRO A 317 -2.10 19.30 17.65
C PRO A 317 -2.91 18.16 16.99
N GLY A 318 -3.66 17.41 17.80
CA GLY A 318 -4.56 16.35 17.37
C GLY A 318 -3.99 14.94 17.58
N ALA A 319 -4.91 13.99 17.78
CA ALA A 319 -4.59 12.55 17.92
C ALA A 319 -4.60 11.82 16.60
N GLU A 320 -5.22 12.39 15.57
CA GLU A 320 -5.36 11.78 14.24
C GLU A 320 -4.02 11.68 13.52
N GLY A 321 -3.91 10.73 12.60
CA GLY A 321 -2.71 10.54 11.78
C GLY A 321 -1.54 9.89 12.51
N LYS A 322 -1.73 9.35 13.71
CA LYS A 322 -0.67 8.73 14.54
C LYS A 322 -0.66 7.21 14.51
N THR A 323 -1.64 6.60 13.85
CA THR A 323 -1.78 5.15 13.69
C THR A 323 -1.90 4.78 12.22
N ILE A 324 -1.63 3.53 11.90
CA ILE A 324 -1.63 3.02 10.53
C ILE A 324 -2.40 1.71 10.46
N THR A 325 -3.32 1.64 9.50
CA THR A 325 -4.07 0.42 9.17
C THR A 325 -3.51 -0.20 7.91
N MET A 326 -3.41 -1.54 7.90
CA MET A 326 -2.84 -2.29 6.79
C MET A 326 -3.75 -3.43 6.32
N SER A 327 -3.48 -3.91 5.11
CA SER A 327 -4.06 -5.13 4.56
C SER A 327 -3.00 -5.95 3.85
N LEU A 328 -3.12 -7.26 3.90
CA LEU A 328 -2.26 -8.19 3.18
C LEU A 328 -3.10 -9.21 2.43
N ALA A 329 -3.16 -9.08 1.10
CA ALA A 329 -3.76 -10.05 0.19
C ALA A 329 -2.70 -11.00 -0.35
N LEU A 330 -3.03 -12.30 -0.44
CA LEU A 330 -2.13 -13.34 -0.94
C LEU A 330 -2.58 -13.82 -2.31
N ALA A 331 -1.65 -13.98 -3.22
CA ALA A 331 -1.92 -14.58 -4.53
C ALA A 331 -2.36 -16.04 -4.38
N ALA A 332 -3.36 -16.44 -5.13
CA ALA A 332 -3.84 -17.83 -5.14
C ALA A 332 -2.79 -18.79 -5.73
N ALA A 333 -2.07 -18.33 -6.76
CA ALA A 333 -0.98 -19.02 -7.45
C ALA A 333 0.15 -18.02 -7.82
N PRO A 334 1.37 -18.49 -8.09
CA PRO A 334 2.50 -17.62 -8.46
C PRO A 334 2.25 -16.75 -9.70
N ASP A 335 1.45 -17.23 -10.64
CA ASP A 335 1.07 -16.59 -11.90
C ASP A 335 -0.23 -15.77 -11.82
N THR A 336 -0.82 -15.62 -10.63
CA THR A 336 -2.01 -14.77 -10.43
C THR A 336 -1.72 -13.35 -10.93
N PRO A 337 -2.59 -12.74 -11.76
CA PRO A 337 -2.40 -11.37 -12.21
C PRO A 337 -2.29 -10.38 -11.06
N MET A 338 -1.23 -9.57 -11.06
CA MET A 338 -0.93 -8.64 -9.95
C MET A 338 -2.07 -7.64 -9.70
N GLY A 339 -2.74 -7.17 -10.76
CA GLY A 339 -3.86 -6.24 -10.64
C GLY A 339 -4.98 -6.80 -9.75
N LEU A 340 -5.31 -8.09 -9.86
CA LEU A 340 -6.33 -8.72 -9.03
C LEU A 340 -5.94 -8.78 -7.56
N VAL A 341 -4.66 -9.06 -7.27
CA VAL A 341 -4.17 -9.09 -5.87
C VAL A 341 -4.11 -7.67 -5.28
N CYS A 342 -3.76 -6.68 -6.10
CA CYS A 342 -3.82 -5.26 -5.70
C CYS A 342 -5.26 -4.82 -5.38
N GLU A 343 -6.23 -5.20 -6.23
CA GLU A 343 -7.64 -4.89 -6.00
C GLU A 343 -8.17 -5.55 -4.72
N GLU A 344 -7.83 -6.83 -4.51
CA GLU A 344 -8.17 -7.54 -3.28
C GLU A 344 -7.55 -6.87 -2.04
N ALA A 345 -6.27 -6.48 -2.11
CA ALA A 345 -5.60 -5.77 -1.02
C ALA A 345 -6.27 -4.43 -0.70
N ALA A 346 -6.64 -3.66 -1.73
CA ALA A 346 -7.35 -2.39 -1.56
C ALA A 346 -8.74 -2.57 -0.94
N GLU A 347 -9.49 -3.61 -1.34
CA GLU A 347 -10.78 -3.93 -0.73
C GLU A 347 -10.63 -4.36 0.73
N GLN A 348 -9.65 -5.21 1.02
CA GLN A 348 -9.34 -5.62 2.39
C GLN A 348 -8.92 -4.44 3.27
N LEU A 349 -8.17 -3.46 2.72
CA LEU A 349 -7.81 -2.23 3.44
C LEU A 349 -9.06 -1.41 3.79
N ARG A 350 -9.99 -1.23 2.85
CA ARG A 350 -11.27 -0.56 3.11
C ARG A 350 -12.10 -1.27 4.19
N LEU A 351 -12.11 -2.60 4.17
CA LEU A 351 -12.77 -3.40 5.22
C LEU A 351 -12.10 -3.18 6.59
N ALA A 352 -10.77 -3.13 6.65
CA ALA A 352 -10.05 -2.87 7.89
C ALA A 352 -10.36 -1.46 8.42
N GLU A 353 -10.29 -0.45 7.58
CA GLU A 353 -10.57 0.96 7.94
C GLU A 353 -12.01 1.19 8.43
N THR A 354 -12.98 0.39 7.96
CA THR A 354 -14.38 0.49 8.41
C THR A 354 -14.65 -0.31 9.67
N ALA A 355 -13.91 -1.38 9.91
CA ALA A 355 -14.10 -2.25 11.08
C ALA A 355 -13.45 -1.67 12.33
N ASP A 356 -12.22 -1.19 12.22
CA ASP A 356 -11.43 -0.62 13.31
C ASP A 356 -10.30 0.24 12.73
N LYS A 357 -9.46 0.81 13.60
CA LYS A 357 -8.26 1.56 13.25
C LYS A 357 -7.07 0.95 13.98
N ASP A 358 -5.83 1.29 13.53
CA ASP A 358 -4.61 0.72 14.10
C ASP A 358 -4.61 -0.81 14.07
N CYS A 359 -4.90 -1.36 12.89
CA CYS A 359 -5.14 -2.79 12.70
C CYS A 359 -4.60 -3.30 11.36
N ILE A 360 -4.61 -4.61 11.19
CA ILE A 360 -4.28 -5.28 9.93
C ILE A 360 -5.40 -6.24 9.52
N HIS A 361 -5.77 -6.22 8.22
CA HIS A 361 -6.58 -7.28 7.62
C HIS A 361 -5.66 -8.33 7.01
N PHE A 362 -5.71 -9.55 7.55
CA PHE A 362 -4.88 -10.67 7.11
C PHE A 362 -5.63 -11.99 7.21
N LEU A 363 -5.51 -12.83 6.18
CA LEU A 363 -6.19 -14.14 6.09
C LEU A 363 -7.70 -14.06 6.37
N GLY A 364 -8.35 -13.04 5.83
CA GLY A 364 -9.79 -12.82 5.93
C GLY A 364 -10.26 -12.37 7.31
N ARG A 365 -9.39 -11.75 8.12
CA ARG A 365 -9.73 -11.20 9.43
C ARG A 365 -9.01 -9.90 9.71
N THR A 366 -9.74 -8.96 10.30
CA THR A 366 -9.15 -7.75 10.86
C THR A 366 -8.72 -8.02 12.29
N LEU A 367 -7.47 -7.74 12.60
CA LEU A 367 -6.82 -7.94 13.88
C LEU A 367 -6.14 -6.64 14.34
N GLU A 368 -6.27 -6.30 15.61
CA GLU A 368 -5.38 -5.33 16.25
C GLU A 368 -3.94 -5.84 16.24
N TRP A 369 -2.95 -4.96 16.23
CA TRP A 369 -1.53 -5.34 16.19
C TRP A 369 -1.13 -6.29 17.34
N LYS A 370 -1.72 -6.09 18.52
CA LYS A 370 -1.53 -7.02 19.65
C LYS A 370 -2.05 -8.42 19.35
N GLN A 371 -3.22 -8.52 18.71
CA GLN A 371 -3.81 -9.80 18.34
C GLN A 371 -3.01 -10.49 17.22
N LEU A 372 -2.38 -9.73 16.31
CA LEU A 372 -1.46 -10.27 15.32
C LEU A 372 -0.23 -10.88 15.99
N LYS A 373 0.33 -10.23 17.01
CA LYS A 373 1.43 -10.77 17.80
C LYS A 373 1.02 -12.08 18.49
N ASP A 374 -0.13 -12.09 19.16
CA ASP A 374 -0.66 -13.32 19.79
C ASP A 374 -0.86 -14.45 18.74
N ALA A 375 -1.33 -14.09 17.53
CA ALA A 375 -1.47 -15.05 16.43
C ALA A 375 -0.12 -15.58 15.94
N SER A 376 0.92 -14.74 15.87
CA SER A 376 2.27 -15.13 15.51
C SER A 376 2.88 -16.10 16.52
N GLU A 377 2.74 -15.82 17.82
CA GLU A 377 3.22 -16.70 18.89
C GLU A 377 2.53 -18.07 18.84
N LEU A 378 1.22 -18.10 18.64
CA LEU A 378 0.46 -19.33 18.47
C LEU A 378 0.84 -20.07 17.19
N LYS A 379 1.06 -19.38 16.07
CA LYS A 379 1.57 -19.96 14.81
C LYS A 379 2.91 -20.67 15.06
N ASP A 380 3.84 -20.05 15.80
CA ASP A 380 5.15 -20.67 16.12
C ASP A 380 4.99 -21.93 16.98
N GLN A 381 4.06 -21.94 17.92
CA GLN A 381 3.73 -23.12 18.72
C GLN A 381 3.15 -24.26 17.85
N LEU A 382 2.26 -23.92 16.92
CA LEU A 382 1.65 -24.87 15.98
C LEU A 382 2.71 -25.41 14.98
N ALA A 383 3.59 -24.57 14.49
CA ALA A 383 4.70 -24.99 13.62
C ALA A 383 5.63 -25.96 14.37
N LYS A 384 6.06 -25.63 15.60
CA LYS A 384 6.86 -26.53 16.46
C LYS A 384 6.16 -27.86 16.72
N MET A 385 4.86 -27.88 16.85
CA MET A 385 4.09 -29.12 17.00
C MET A 385 4.29 -30.06 15.80
N VAL A 386 4.37 -29.51 14.60
CA VAL A 386 4.59 -30.27 13.36
C VAL A 386 6.07 -30.63 13.21
N THR A 387 6.97 -29.63 13.30
CA THR A 387 8.41 -29.82 13.01
C THR A 387 9.14 -30.61 14.07
N ASP A 388 8.97 -30.28 15.35
CA ASP A 388 9.77 -30.82 16.45
C ASP A 388 9.17 -32.08 17.06
N PHE A 389 7.84 -32.18 17.03
CA PHE A 389 7.11 -33.32 17.61
C PHE A 389 6.52 -34.26 16.56
N GLY A 390 6.66 -33.94 15.26
CA GLY A 390 6.21 -34.79 14.16
C GLY A 390 4.69 -35.07 14.17
N VAL A 391 3.90 -34.09 14.63
CA VAL A 391 2.43 -34.16 14.51
C VAL A 391 2.06 -33.95 13.04
N PRO A 392 1.17 -34.76 12.45
CA PRO A 392 0.78 -34.59 11.07
C PRO A 392 0.23 -33.20 10.78
N PRO A 393 0.61 -32.55 9.65
CA PRO A 393 0.09 -31.22 9.26
C PRO A 393 -1.45 -31.18 9.15
N GLU A 394 -2.09 -32.34 8.86
CA GLU A 394 -3.54 -32.49 8.83
C GLU A 394 -4.22 -32.09 10.15
N SER A 395 -3.51 -32.24 11.26
CA SER A 395 -4.02 -31.82 12.58
C SER A 395 -4.32 -30.32 12.64
N ILE A 396 -3.57 -29.47 11.91
CA ILE A 396 -3.87 -28.05 11.80
C ILE A 396 -5.17 -27.83 11.01
N ARG A 397 -5.41 -28.61 9.95
CA ARG A 397 -6.66 -28.55 9.16
C ARG A 397 -7.86 -29.00 9.99
N ASP A 398 -7.70 -30.01 10.83
CA ASP A 398 -8.75 -30.46 11.76
C ASP A 398 -9.10 -29.38 12.78
N LEU A 399 -8.11 -28.68 13.32
CA LEU A 399 -8.34 -27.52 14.18
C LEU A 399 -9.04 -26.36 13.44
N GLN A 400 -8.68 -26.08 12.21
CA GLN A 400 -9.37 -25.08 11.37
C GLN A 400 -10.84 -25.43 11.15
N THR A 401 -11.16 -26.72 10.97
CA THR A 401 -12.54 -27.18 10.79
C THR A 401 -13.41 -26.80 11.98
N ILE A 402 -12.88 -26.87 13.22
CA ILE A 402 -13.59 -26.45 14.43
C ILE A 402 -13.99 -24.96 14.35
N TYR A 403 -13.10 -24.11 13.84
CA TYR A 403 -13.38 -22.68 13.66
C TYR A 403 -14.38 -22.40 12.54
N ARG A 404 -14.32 -23.16 11.43
CA ARG A 404 -15.26 -23.02 10.29
C ARG A 404 -16.69 -23.38 10.71
N GLU A 405 -16.87 -24.46 11.41
CA GLU A 405 -18.17 -24.91 11.89
C GLU A 405 -18.82 -23.91 12.86
N ASN A 406 -18.00 -23.25 13.72
CA ASN A 406 -18.51 -22.25 14.65
C ASN A 406 -18.99 -20.97 13.93
N ASN A 407 -18.32 -20.56 12.86
CA ASN A 407 -18.76 -19.41 12.08
C ASN A 407 -20.08 -19.65 11.33
N TRP A 408 -20.31 -20.87 10.87
CA TRP A 408 -21.54 -21.20 10.15
C TRP A 408 -22.77 -21.17 11.08
N SER A 409 -22.61 -21.55 12.35
CA SER A 409 -23.68 -21.50 13.34
C SER A 409 -24.11 -20.07 13.71
N SER A 410 -23.27 -19.07 13.49
CA SER A 410 -23.56 -17.64 13.77
C SER A 410 -24.18 -16.89 12.59
N SER A 411 -24.08 -17.43 11.36
CA SER A 411 -24.43 -16.71 10.11
C SER A 411 -25.85 -16.99 9.59
N THR A 412 -26.61 -17.89 10.17
CA THR A 412 -27.98 -18.19 9.70
C THR A 412 -28.97 -17.13 10.17
N ARG A 413 -29.32 -16.24 9.26
CA ARG A 413 -30.32 -15.16 9.36
C ARG A 413 -31.77 -15.63 9.53
N THR A 414 -32.01 -16.91 9.60
CA THR A 414 -33.34 -17.52 9.82
C THR A 414 -33.46 -17.91 11.26
N GLY A 415 -34.33 -17.26 12.01
CA GLY A 415 -34.65 -17.28 13.44
C GLY A 415 -34.78 -18.59 14.18
N LYS A 416 -34.20 -19.69 13.72
CA LYS A 416 -33.99 -20.89 14.49
C LYS A 416 -32.65 -20.78 15.22
N ARG A 417 -32.71 -20.58 16.55
CA ARG A 417 -31.56 -20.70 17.44
C ARG A 417 -30.88 -22.05 17.17
N GLN A 418 -29.88 -22.08 16.28
CA GLN A 418 -28.99 -23.23 16.21
C GLN A 418 -28.30 -23.34 17.56
N ARG A 419 -28.27 -24.52 18.12
CA ARG A 419 -27.63 -24.84 19.41
C ARG A 419 -26.15 -24.42 19.26
N VAL A 420 -25.79 -23.33 19.91
CA VAL A 420 -24.38 -22.98 20.12
C VAL A 420 -23.75 -24.22 20.79
N GLU A 421 -22.71 -24.76 20.14
CA GLU A 421 -22.01 -25.91 20.74
C GLU A 421 -21.53 -25.52 22.14
N ARG A 422 -21.77 -26.40 23.11
CA ARG A 422 -21.36 -26.12 24.50
C ARG A 422 -19.84 -26.01 24.55
N PRO A 423 -19.25 -25.00 25.26
CA PRO A 423 -17.83 -24.75 25.32
C PRO A 423 -16.93 -25.96 25.57
N TRP A 424 -17.36 -26.88 26.42
CA TRP A 424 -16.62 -28.11 26.72
C TRP A 424 -16.45 -29.04 25.51
N ARG A 425 -17.31 -28.95 24.47
CA ARG A 425 -17.17 -29.76 23.25
C ARG A 425 -15.97 -29.29 22.42
N TYR A 426 -15.73 -27.97 22.33
CA TYR A 426 -14.54 -27.45 21.68
C TYR A 426 -13.27 -27.91 22.38
N HIS A 427 -13.22 -27.79 23.70
CA HIS A 427 -12.11 -28.26 24.50
C HIS A 427 -11.84 -29.75 24.26
N ARG A 428 -12.88 -30.58 24.28
CA ARG A 428 -12.76 -32.03 24.04
C ARG A 428 -12.31 -32.35 22.62
N ARG A 429 -12.82 -31.62 21.60
CA ARG A 429 -12.44 -31.84 20.19
C ARG A 429 -11.00 -31.41 19.94
N ILE A 430 -10.57 -30.24 20.42
CA ILE A 430 -9.21 -29.77 20.32
C ILE A 430 -8.23 -30.74 21.00
N ASN A 431 -8.56 -31.19 22.21
CA ASN A 431 -7.74 -32.16 22.91
C ASN A 431 -7.65 -33.52 22.20
N ARG A 432 -8.71 -33.95 21.49
CA ARG A 432 -8.69 -35.18 20.69
C ARG A 432 -7.76 -35.03 19.48
N VAL A 433 -7.82 -33.90 18.76
CA VAL A 433 -6.92 -33.61 17.62
C VAL A 433 -5.47 -33.57 18.09
N LEU A 434 -5.21 -33.02 19.27
CA LEU A 434 -3.89 -32.90 19.86
C LEU A 434 -3.53 -34.12 20.76
N GLU A 435 -4.19 -35.27 20.57
CA GLU A 435 -3.99 -36.44 21.42
C GLU A 435 -2.60 -37.05 21.22
N ASN A 436 -1.95 -37.12 22.29
CA ASN A 436 -0.88 -37.90 22.89
C ASN A 436 0.35 -38.34 22.07
N ARG A 437 1.47 -37.73 22.40
CA ARG A 437 2.80 -38.35 22.21
C ARG A 437 3.64 -38.20 23.49
N GLY A 438 3.28 -38.85 24.56
CA GLY A 438 4.03 -39.17 25.79
C GLY A 438 5.15 -38.30 26.34
N ARG A 439 5.61 -37.23 25.66
CA ARG A 439 6.70 -36.36 26.07
C ARG A 439 6.18 -35.19 26.91
N ARG A 440 6.78 -34.96 28.08
CA ARG A 440 6.42 -33.85 28.99
C ARG A 440 6.38 -32.49 28.29
N ASP A 441 7.33 -32.24 27.39
CA ASP A 441 7.41 -30.97 26.67
C ASP A 441 6.28 -30.78 25.66
N PHE A 442 5.84 -31.85 25.01
CA PHE A 442 4.64 -31.82 24.17
C PHE A 442 3.37 -31.53 24.97
N GLN A 443 3.25 -32.05 26.19
CA GLN A 443 2.09 -31.77 27.04
C GLN A 443 2.03 -30.27 27.45
N LYS A 444 3.19 -29.64 27.71
CA LYS A 444 3.27 -28.19 27.98
C LYS A 444 2.87 -27.37 26.75
N LEU A 445 3.43 -27.72 25.59
CA LEU A 445 3.09 -27.06 24.31
C LEU A 445 1.61 -27.19 23.98
N ARG A 446 1.05 -28.39 24.11
CA ARG A 446 -0.39 -28.66 23.95
C ARG A 446 -1.25 -27.79 24.86
N ALA A 447 -0.91 -27.71 26.15
CA ALA A 447 -1.64 -26.89 27.11
C ALA A 447 -1.62 -25.40 26.74
N ALA A 448 -0.48 -24.90 26.24
CA ALA A 448 -0.35 -23.55 25.75
C ALA A 448 -1.22 -23.30 24.51
N ILE A 449 -1.14 -24.18 23.49
CA ILE A 449 -1.97 -24.11 22.27
C ILE A 449 -3.47 -24.11 22.63
N VAL A 450 -3.91 -25.00 23.51
CA VAL A 450 -5.31 -25.06 23.94
C VAL A 450 -5.72 -23.75 24.64
N ALA A 451 -4.90 -23.23 25.54
CA ALA A 451 -5.17 -21.97 26.24
C ALA A 451 -5.24 -20.76 25.27
N ASP A 452 -4.43 -20.76 24.23
CA ASP A 452 -4.40 -19.68 23.23
C ASP A 452 -5.54 -19.77 22.22
N LEU A 453 -6.01 -20.96 21.89
CA LEU A 453 -7.18 -21.17 21.03
C LEU A 453 -8.51 -20.82 21.71
N ILE A 454 -8.70 -21.20 22.98
CA ILE A 454 -10.02 -21.12 23.65
C ILE A 454 -10.02 -20.30 24.95
N GLY A 455 -8.88 -19.76 25.35
CA GLY A 455 -8.73 -19.00 26.60
C GLY A 455 -8.41 -19.86 27.82
N LYS A 456 -7.81 -19.24 28.82
CA LYS A 456 -7.35 -19.89 30.06
C LYS A 456 -8.48 -20.20 31.05
N ASN A 457 -9.65 -19.56 30.88
CA ASN A 457 -10.74 -19.69 31.81
C ASN A 457 -11.72 -20.80 31.35
N PRO A 458 -11.82 -21.93 32.07
CA PRO A 458 -12.68 -23.04 31.69
C PRO A 458 -14.19 -22.73 31.75
N THR A 459 -14.58 -21.67 32.44
CA THR A 459 -16.01 -21.27 32.54
C THR A 459 -16.42 -20.36 31.38
N ASN A 460 -15.48 -19.71 30.68
CA ASN A 460 -15.74 -18.81 29.55
C ASN A 460 -14.91 -19.22 28.33
N VAL A 461 -15.12 -20.41 27.84
CA VAL A 461 -14.47 -20.97 26.65
C VAL A 461 -15.04 -20.28 25.40
N LYS A 462 -14.23 -19.46 24.73
CA LYS A 462 -14.58 -18.80 23.49
C LYS A 462 -13.41 -18.92 22.52
N LEU A 463 -13.70 -19.37 21.29
CA LEU A 463 -12.68 -19.38 20.23
C LEU A 463 -12.21 -17.95 19.95
N ARG A 464 -10.89 -17.73 20.04
CA ARG A 464 -10.30 -16.41 19.83
C ARG A 464 -10.18 -16.10 18.33
N PRO A 465 -10.50 -14.88 17.87
CA PRO A 465 -10.32 -14.49 16.46
C PRO A 465 -8.88 -14.70 15.96
N SER A 466 -7.88 -14.39 16.78
CA SER A 466 -6.45 -14.60 16.50
C SER A 466 -6.10 -16.07 16.24
N GLY A 467 -6.78 -17.01 16.91
CA GLY A 467 -6.58 -18.44 16.73
C GLY A 467 -6.89 -18.93 15.31
N ARG A 468 -7.89 -18.33 14.64
CA ARG A 468 -8.19 -18.67 13.24
C ARG A 468 -7.05 -18.24 12.31
N VAL A 469 -6.55 -17.02 12.49
CA VAL A 469 -5.43 -16.50 11.70
C VAL A 469 -4.18 -17.32 11.97
N ALA A 470 -3.88 -17.62 13.24
CA ALA A 470 -2.73 -18.43 13.62
C ALA A 470 -2.73 -19.82 12.98
N LEU A 471 -3.88 -20.49 12.93
CA LEU A 471 -4.02 -21.80 12.30
C LEU A 471 -3.82 -21.74 10.78
N GLU A 472 -4.40 -20.73 10.11
CA GLU A 472 -4.21 -20.57 8.67
C GLU A 472 -2.76 -20.18 8.35
N TRP A 473 -2.17 -19.33 9.17
CA TRP A 473 -0.77 -18.92 9.06
C TRP A 473 0.18 -20.12 9.30
N ALA A 474 -0.06 -20.93 10.35
CA ALA A 474 0.72 -22.14 10.59
C ALA A 474 0.60 -23.14 9.44
N ARG A 475 -0.60 -23.29 8.85
CA ARG A 475 -0.80 -24.12 7.67
C ARG A 475 0.07 -23.64 6.49
N LEU A 476 0.00 -22.35 6.16
CA LEU A 476 0.82 -21.77 5.09
C LEU A 476 2.32 -21.94 5.34
N PHE A 477 2.74 -21.84 6.61
CA PHE A 477 4.14 -21.97 7.01
C PHE A 477 4.65 -23.41 6.93
N THR A 478 3.78 -24.40 7.16
CA THR A 478 4.14 -25.84 7.16
C THR A 478 3.82 -26.55 5.84
N GLU A 479 3.19 -25.89 4.87
CA GLU A 479 3.04 -26.40 3.50
C GLU A 479 4.37 -26.20 2.75
N GLU A 480 4.93 -27.29 2.21
CA GLU A 480 6.08 -27.27 1.30
C GLU A 480 5.65 -27.01 -0.15
#